data_7af6211d7bb3c66c4ce5919c937c491f
#
_entry.id   7af6211d7bb3c66c4ce5919c937c491f
#
_cell.length_a   1.000
_cell.length_b   1.000
_cell.length_c   1.000
_cell.angle_alpha   90.00
_cell.angle_beta   90.00
_cell.angle_gamma   90.00
#
_symmetry.space_group_name_H-M   'P 1'
#
loop_
_entity.id
_entity.type
_entity.pdbx_description
1 polymer ?
#
loop_
_entity_poly.entity_id
_entity_poly.type
_entity_poly.pdbx_seq_one_letter_code
_entity_poly.pdbx_strand_id
1 'polypeptide(L)'
;MRILKYISFLLLFAWQINTSYAQFAPKDDVVKAMLFLQQNEFDSAKKYIDSAIENPELQNKQATWYYRGYIYKALFKQREKNNKFSPYREEAVRSYKKSLEFKQEEQFTKGALKSLEYLAATYYNDAAMAIKIDKDAETAMKMFEKYKQLIPLANPNEDIKKREVEFYLALATLYNSQDPQDSTFDQNVADRAINLYEHVLSLDTNNASAYYNLGILYYNKAASLINKMDYDEPLDVVNEKLDHCVSLFLKALPYMLKAYDLNFRRKDVLEGLVGIYYGLNDDEKYEKYKAELDALKNSEK
;
A
#
# COMPACT_ATOMS: atom_id res chain seq x y z
N MET A 1 -54.32 -49.84 -23.60
CA MET A 1 -53.89 -50.36 -22.28
C MET A 1 -52.39 -50.69 -22.15
N ARG A 2 -51.61 -50.84 -23.21
CA ARG A 2 -50.15 -51.13 -23.14
C ARG A 2 -49.28 -49.89 -22.92
N ILE A 3 -49.67 -48.74 -23.37
CA ILE A 3 -48.88 -47.45 -23.22
C ILE A 3 -48.90 -46.91 -21.79
N LEU A 4 -49.99 -47.05 -21.05
CA LEU A 4 -50.08 -46.59 -19.66
C LEU A 4 -49.15 -47.36 -18.70
N LYS A 5 -48.82 -48.61 -18.97
CA LYS A 5 -47.90 -49.41 -18.14
C LYS A 5 -46.43 -48.96 -18.27
N TYR A 6 -46.03 -48.38 -19.39
CA TYR A 6 -44.66 -47.90 -19.60
C TYR A 6 -44.45 -46.49 -18.98
N ILE A 7 -45.50 -45.68 -18.94
CA ILE A 7 -45.43 -44.35 -18.32
C ILE A 7 -45.30 -44.46 -16.79
N SER A 8 -46.02 -45.41 -16.15
CA SER A 8 -45.87 -45.65 -14.70
C SER A 8 -44.52 -46.25 -14.33
N PHE A 9 -43.89 -47.04 -15.22
CA PHE A 9 -42.55 -47.59 -14.96
C PHE A 9 -41.44 -46.55 -15.10
N LEU A 10 -41.58 -45.59 -16.03
CA LEU A 10 -40.66 -44.47 -16.22
C LEU A 10 -40.77 -43.45 -15.05
N LEU A 11 -41.94 -43.18 -14.50
CA LEU A 11 -42.13 -42.34 -13.36
C LEU A 11 -41.55 -42.95 -12.05
N LEU A 12 -41.66 -44.28 -11.88
CA LEU A 12 -41.05 -44.98 -10.75
C LEU A 12 -39.51 -44.99 -10.83
N PHE A 13 -38.94 -45.05 -12.03
CA PHE A 13 -37.50 -45.02 -12.23
C PHE A 13 -36.92 -43.59 -12.02
N ALA A 14 -37.65 -42.55 -12.43
CA ALA A 14 -37.28 -41.16 -12.18
C ALA A 14 -37.31 -40.80 -10.68
N TRP A 15 -38.20 -41.45 -9.90
CA TRP A 15 -38.24 -41.23 -8.45
C TRP A 15 -37.13 -41.96 -7.68
N GLN A 16 -36.65 -43.09 -8.18
CA GLN A 16 -35.51 -43.83 -7.60
C GLN A 16 -34.17 -43.11 -7.87
N ILE A 17 -34.02 -42.36 -8.97
CA ILE A 17 -32.82 -41.61 -9.26
C ILE A 17 -32.65 -40.43 -8.25
N ASN A 18 -33.75 -39.77 -7.88
CA ASN A 18 -33.70 -38.67 -6.90
C ASN A 18 -33.38 -39.12 -5.45
N THR A 19 -33.72 -40.35 -5.08
CA THR A 19 -33.40 -40.88 -3.75
C THR A 19 -31.95 -41.37 -3.61
N SER A 20 -31.33 -41.77 -4.76
CA SER A 20 -29.93 -42.21 -4.77
C SER A 20 -28.92 -41.06 -4.57
N TYR A 21 -29.22 -39.86 -5.03
CA TYR A 21 -28.37 -38.67 -4.78
C TYR A 21 -28.37 -38.23 -3.31
N ALA A 22 -29.48 -38.41 -2.61
CA ALA A 22 -29.56 -38.05 -1.20
C ALA A 22 -28.76 -38.99 -0.27
N GLN A 23 -28.47 -40.21 -0.70
CA GLN A 23 -27.79 -41.25 0.07
C GLN A 23 -26.26 -41.12 0.03
N PHE A 24 -25.71 -40.35 -0.93
CA PHE A 24 -24.27 -40.06 -1.10
C PHE A 24 -23.88 -38.61 -0.80
N ALA A 25 -24.80 -37.84 -0.20
CA ALA A 25 -24.44 -36.48 0.24
C ALA A 25 -23.39 -36.58 1.36
N PRO A 26 -22.22 -35.94 1.21
CA PRO A 26 -21.19 -35.96 2.24
C PRO A 26 -21.78 -35.45 3.55
N LYS A 27 -21.56 -36.18 4.65
CA LYS A 27 -22.00 -35.74 5.99
C LYS A 27 -21.18 -34.55 6.51
N ASP A 28 -19.95 -34.42 6.02
CA ASP A 28 -19.00 -33.40 6.43
C ASP A 28 -19.26 -32.09 5.66
N ASP A 29 -19.55 -31.02 6.41
CA ASP A 29 -19.85 -29.72 5.81
C ASP A 29 -18.65 -29.08 5.12
N VAL A 30 -17.42 -29.41 5.48
CA VAL A 30 -16.22 -28.98 4.75
C VAL A 30 -16.20 -29.58 3.36
N VAL A 31 -16.51 -30.88 3.23
CA VAL A 31 -16.57 -31.56 1.91
C VAL A 31 -17.68 -30.99 1.06
N LYS A 32 -18.88 -30.73 1.62
CA LYS A 32 -19.98 -30.05 0.91
C LYS A 32 -19.55 -28.68 0.42
N ALA A 33 -18.93 -27.88 1.27
CA ALA A 33 -18.45 -26.55 0.91
C ALA A 33 -17.47 -26.59 -0.28
N MET A 34 -16.55 -27.56 -0.31
CA MET A 34 -15.60 -27.71 -1.40
C MET A 34 -16.26 -28.18 -2.70
N LEU A 35 -17.27 -29.03 -2.64
CA LEU A 35 -18.03 -29.43 -3.81
C LEU A 35 -18.80 -28.27 -4.42
N PHE A 36 -19.48 -27.46 -3.62
CA PHE A 36 -20.16 -26.25 -4.10
C PHE A 36 -19.17 -25.23 -4.68
N LEU A 37 -17.99 -25.08 -4.09
CA LEU A 37 -16.97 -24.22 -4.62
C LEU A 37 -16.49 -24.65 -6.02
N GLN A 38 -16.32 -25.98 -6.25
CA GLN A 38 -15.96 -26.52 -7.57
C GLN A 38 -17.06 -26.28 -8.62
N GLN A 39 -18.30 -26.17 -8.19
CA GLN A 39 -19.46 -25.83 -9.03
C GLN A 39 -19.64 -24.32 -9.24
N ASN A 40 -18.76 -23.49 -8.67
CA ASN A 40 -18.86 -22.04 -8.62
C ASN A 40 -20.10 -21.51 -7.83
N GLU A 41 -20.68 -22.35 -6.97
CA GLU A 41 -21.78 -21.99 -6.08
C GLU A 41 -21.24 -21.37 -4.78
N PHE A 42 -20.73 -20.15 -4.87
CA PHE A 42 -20.00 -19.51 -3.79
C PHE A 42 -20.84 -19.29 -2.53
N ASP A 43 -22.14 -19.02 -2.65
CA ASP A 43 -23.01 -18.77 -1.48
C ASP A 43 -23.28 -20.06 -0.73
N SER A 44 -23.50 -21.17 -1.46
CA SER A 44 -23.63 -22.50 -0.86
C SER A 44 -22.32 -22.93 -0.20
N ALA A 45 -21.18 -22.72 -0.88
CA ALA A 45 -19.86 -23.02 -0.31
C ALA A 45 -19.61 -22.24 0.99
N LYS A 46 -19.90 -20.93 1.00
CA LYS A 46 -19.80 -20.08 2.19
C LYS A 46 -20.70 -20.59 3.33
N LYS A 47 -21.98 -20.87 3.03
CA LYS A 47 -22.94 -21.36 4.03
C LYS A 47 -22.43 -22.61 4.75
N TYR A 48 -21.96 -23.60 3.99
CA TYR A 48 -21.51 -24.86 4.57
C TYR A 48 -20.19 -24.73 5.33
N ILE A 49 -19.24 -23.92 4.84
CA ILE A 49 -17.97 -23.76 5.55
C ILE A 49 -18.14 -22.93 6.85
N ASP A 50 -19.07 -21.98 6.87
CA ASP A 50 -19.42 -21.25 8.08
C ASP A 50 -20.14 -22.15 9.09
N SER A 51 -21.00 -23.07 8.64
CA SER A 51 -21.57 -24.10 9.52
C SER A 51 -20.51 -25.04 10.10
N ALA A 52 -19.47 -25.36 9.32
CA ALA A 52 -18.41 -26.28 9.77
C ALA A 52 -17.60 -25.71 10.95
N ILE A 53 -17.41 -24.41 11.06
CA ILE A 53 -16.69 -23.80 12.20
C ILE A 53 -17.51 -23.75 13.49
N GLU A 54 -18.83 -23.92 13.39
CA GLU A 54 -19.73 -24.01 14.55
C GLU A 54 -19.85 -25.46 15.08
N ASN A 55 -19.41 -26.44 14.27
CA ASN A 55 -19.44 -27.85 14.64
C ASN A 55 -18.23 -28.18 15.56
N PRO A 56 -18.46 -28.71 16.81
CA PRO A 56 -17.38 -29.04 17.75
C PRO A 56 -16.36 -30.05 17.22
N GLU A 57 -16.73 -30.94 16.31
CA GLU A 57 -15.84 -31.93 15.70
C GLU A 57 -14.97 -31.35 14.59
N LEU A 58 -15.42 -30.27 13.94
CA LEU A 58 -14.75 -29.67 12.78
C LEU A 58 -13.99 -28.38 13.13
N GLN A 59 -14.46 -27.60 14.11
CA GLN A 59 -13.87 -26.31 14.48
C GLN A 59 -12.40 -26.39 14.94
N ASN A 60 -11.98 -27.56 15.45
CA ASN A 60 -10.61 -27.78 15.93
C ASN A 60 -9.70 -28.43 14.88
N LYS A 61 -10.14 -28.54 13.63
CA LYS A 61 -9.34 -29.09 12.53
C LYS A 61 -8.71 -27.97 11.72
N GLN A 62 -7.40 -28.08 11.47
CA GLN A 62 -6.65 -27.17 10.61
C GLN A 62 -7.28 -27.02 9.21
N ALA A 63 -7.71 -28.15 8.63
CA ALA A 63 -8.33 -28.20 7.32
C ALA A 63 -9.59 -27.32 7.22
N THR A 64 -10.44 -27.29 8.25
CA THR A 64 -11.67 -26.49 8.27
C THR A 64 -11.37 -25.01 8.08
N TRP A 65 -10.43 -24.48 8.83
CA TRP A 65 -10.02 -23.07 8.74
C TRP A 65 -9.25 -22.77 7.46
N TYR A 66 -8.44 -23.71 6.97
CA TYR A 66 -7.76 -23.58 5.69
C TYR A 66 -8.76 -23.45 4.53
N TYR A 67 -9.73 -24.37 4.45
CA TYR A 67 -10.75 -24.33 3.40
C TYR A 67 -11.68 -23.13 3.52
N ARG A 68 -11.97 -22.69 4.75
CA ARG A 68 -12.70 -21.46 4.96
C ARG A 68 -11.93 -20.26 4.36
N GLY A 69 -10.66 -20.13 4.67
CA GLY A 69 -9.79 -19.12 4.07
C GLY A 69 -9.78 -19.21 2.54
N TYR A 70 -9.77 -20.41 1.99
CA TYR A 70 -9.77 -20.64 0.54
C TYR A 70 -11.07 -20.18 -0.13
N ILE A 71 -12.23 -20.49 0.46
CA ILE A 71 -13.55 -20.07 -0.04
C ILE A 71 -13.70 -18.55 0.04
N TYR A 72 -13.33 -17.94 1.16
CA TYR A 72 -13.40 -16.48 1.33
C TYR A 72 -12.43 -15.73 0.41
N LYS A 73 -11.24 -16.28 0.17
CA LYS A 73 -10.32 -15.76 -0.85
C LYS A 73 -10.92 -15.86 -2.26
N ALA A 74 -11.63 -16.94 -2.58
CA ALA A 74 -12.31 -17.08 -3.88
C ALA A 74 -13.44 -16.05 -4.02
N LEU A 75 -14.25 -15.84 -2.97
CA LEU A 75 -15.29 -14.79 -2.94
C LEU A 75 -14.71 -13.39 -3.13
N PHE A 76 -13.62 -13.06 -2.44
CA PHE A 76 -12.90 -11.81 -2.64
C PHE A 76 -12.50 -11.62 -4.10
N LYS A 77 -11.85 -12.63 -4.69
CA LYS A 77 -11.38 -12.54 -6.08
C LYS A 77 -12.51 -12.39 -7.09
N GLN A 78 -13.63 -13.03 -6.87
CA GLN A 78 -14.74 -13.05 -7.81
C GLN A 78 -15.67 -11.85 -7.69
N ARG A 79 -15.89 -11.34 -6.46
CA ARG A 79 -16.93 -10.34 -6.21
C ARG A 79 -16.40 -8.99 -5.76
N GLU A 80 -15.26 -8.97 -5.07
CA GLU A 80 -14.79 -7.78 -4.37
C GLU A 80 -13.30 -7.45 -4.63
N LYS A 81 -12.74 -7.96 -5.72
CA LYS A 81 -11.32 -7.77 -6.06
C LYS A 81 -10.88 -6.29 -6.02
N ASN A 82 -11.77 -5.38 -6.39
CA ASN A 82 -11.49 -3.93 -6.42
C ASN A 82 -11.95 -3.20 -5.14
N ASN A 83 -12.51 -3.92 -4.17
CA ASN A 83 -12.90 -3.35 -2.90
C ASN A 83 -11.71 -3.40 -1.92
N LYS A 84 -11.08 -2.25 -1.68
CA LYS A 84 -9.95 -2.12 -0.75
C LYS A 84 -10.32 -2.52 0.69
N PHE A 85 -11.59 -2.44 1.05
CA PHE A 85 -12.12 -2.77 2.38
C PHE A 85 -12.99 -4.05 2.36
N SER A 86 -12.67 -4.99 1.47
CA SER A 86 -13.43 -6.22 1.30
C SER A 86 -13.54 -7.04 2.59
N PRO A 87 -14.74 -7.28 3.14
CA PRO A 87 -14.94 -8.17 4.26
C PRO A 87 -14.56 -9.62 3.94
N TYR A 88 -14.69 -10.07 2.69
CA TYR A 88 -14.25 -11.40 2.28
C TYR A 88 -12.73 -11.55 2.36
N ARG A 89 -11.96 -10.52 2.02
CA ARG A 89 -10.50 -10.54 2.16
C ARG A 89 -10.09 -10.61 3.64
N GLU A 90 -10.71 -9.82 4.49
CA GLU A 90 -10.44 -9.84 5.94
C GLU A 90 -10.73 -11.22 6.54
N GLU A 91 -11.86 -11.82 6.16
CA GLU A 91 -12.25 -13.12 6.67
C GLU A 91 -11.35 -14.24 6.15
N ALA A 92 -10.87 -14.14 4.90
CA ALA A 92 -9.86 -15.06 4.37
C ALA A 92 -8.55 -14.99 5.18
N VAL A 93 -8.06 -13.79 5.49
CA VAL A 93 -6.87 -13.58 6.32
C VAL A 93 -7.05 -14.18 7.71
N ARG A 94 -8.20 -13.89 8.36
CA ARG A 94 -8.52 -14.41 9.69
C ARG A 94 -8.53 -15.95 9.70
N SER A 95 -9.18 -16.55 8.71
CA SER A 95 -9.30 -18.00 8.61
C SER A 95 -7.95 -18.67 8.36
N TYR A 96 -7.10 -18.15 7.50
CA TYR A 96 -5.77 -18.69 7.30
C TYR A 96 -4.88 -18.54 8.54
N LYS A 97 -4.92 -17.38 9.22
CA LYS A 97 -4.20 -17.22 10.50
C LYS A 97 -4.67 -18.25 11.53
N LYS A 98 -5.98 -18.48 11.63
CA LYS A 98 -6.53 -19.49 12.53
C LYS A 98 -6.08 -20.91 12.16
N SER A 99 -6.05 -21.24 10.87
CA SER A 99 -5.52 -22.53 10.39
C SER A 99 -4.08 -22.77 10.85
N LEU A 100 -3.22 -21.71 10.85
CA LEU A 100 -1.82 -21.83 11.26
C LEU A 100 -1.63 -22.10 12.76
N GLU A 101 -2.64 -21.84 13.59
CA GLU A 101 -2.55 -22.14 15.03
C GLU A 101 -2.54 -23.65 15.32
N PHE A 102 -3.16 -24.48 14.47
CA PHE A 102 -3.30 -25.91 14.72
C PHE A 102 -2.07 -26.75 14.37
N LYS A 103 -1.30 -26.37 13.35
CA LYS A 103 -0.06 -27.05 12.92
C LYS A 103 -0.18 -28.57 12.76
N GLN A 104 -1.33 -29.08 12.30
CA GLN A 104 -1.61 -30.51 12.19
C GLN A 104 -1.01 -31.13 10.93
N GLU A 105 -1.15 -30.42 9.79
CA GLU A 105 -0.74 -30.90 8.47
C GLU A 105 0.08 -29.85 7.71
N GLU A 106 1.26 -30.25 7.26
CA GLU A 106 2.21 -29.36 6.59
C GLU A 106 1.64 -28.74 5.30
N GLN A 107 0.84 -29.52 4.54
CA GLN A 107 0.22 -29.05 3.30
C GLN A 107 -0.70 -27.84 3.53
N PHE A 108 -1.50 -27.84 4.59
CA PHE A 108 -2.37 -26.72 4.94
C PHE A 108 -1.57 -25.52 5.45
N THR A 109 -0.51 -25.78 6.22
CA THR A 109 0.40 -24.74 6.67
C THR A 109 1.04 -24.03 5.48
N LYS A 110 1.66 -24.75 4.55
CA LYS A 110 2.27 -24.19 3.33
C LYS A 110 1.24 -23.45 2.47
N GLY A 111 0.06 -24.05 2.28
CA GLY A 111 -1.03 -23.46 1.50
C GLY A 111 -1.58 -22.17 2.11
N ALA A 112 -1.70 -22.12 3.45
CA ALA A 112 -2.13 -20.93 4.17
C ALA A 112 -1.10 -19.80 4.07
N LEU A 113 0.20 -20.08 4.29
CA LEU A 113 1.27 -19.09 4.15
C LEU A 113 1.31 -18.50 2.73
N LYS A 114 1.29 -19.34 1.69
CA LYS A 114 1.24 -18.87 0.30
C LYS A 114 -0.01 -18.00 0.00
N SER A 115 -1.13 -18.35 0.61
CA SER A 115 -2.36 -17.57 0.43
C SER A 115 -2.32 -16.25 1.18
N LEU A 116 -1.72 -16.20 2.37
CA LEU A 116 -1.50 -14.98 3.13
C LEU A 116 -0.51 -14.05 2.42
N GLU A 117 0.55 -14.59 1.81
CA GLU A 117 1.49 -13.82 0.98
C GLU A 117 0.76 -13.15 -0.21
N TYR A 118 -0.08 -13.89 -0.92
CA TYR A 118 -0.92 -13.32 -1.98
C TYR A 118 -1.85 -12.21 -1.45
N LEU A 119 -2.51 -12.42 -0.30
CA LEU A 119 -3.39 -11.41 0.30
C LEU A 119 -2.61 -10.19 0.78
N ALA A 120 -1.41 -10.36 1.35
CA ALA A 120 -0.51 -9.27 1.69
C ALA A 120 -0.15 -8.44 0.45
N ALA A 121 0.23 -9.09 -0.66
CA ALA A 121 0.52 -8.40 -1.91
C ALA A 121 -0.68 -7.59 -2.44
N THR A 122 -1.92 -8.05 -2.23
CA THR A 122 -3.12 -7.28 -2.61
C THR A 122 -3.28 -6.01 -1.77
N TYR A 123 -2.95 -6.02 -0.47
CA TYR A 123 -2.94 -4.83 0.37
C TYR A 123 -1.87 -3.83 -0.07
N TYR A 124 -0.66 -4.30 -0.39
CA TYR A 124 0.40 -3.43 -0.91
C TYR A 124 0.00 -2.76 -2.24
N ASN A 125 -0.61 -3.52 -3.15
CA ASN A 125 -1.11 -2.98 -4.41
C ASN A 125 -2.21 -1.94 -4.20
N ASP A 126 -3.13 -2.18 -3.26
CA ASP A 126 -4.18 -1.22 -2.92
C ASP A 126 -3.59 0.07 -2.32
N ALA A 127 -2.55 -0.04 -1.49
CA ALA A 127 -1.82 1.12 -0.97
C ALA A 127 -1.18 1.93 -2.10
N ALA A 128 -0.51 1.26 -3.05
CA ALA A 128 0.08 1.91 -4.21
C ALA A 128 -0.96 2.58 -5.12
N MET A 129 -2.13 1.94 -5.32
CA MET A 129 -3.23 2.53 -6.08
C MET A 129 -3.83 3.74 -5.37
N ALA A 130 -3.99 3.68 -4.05
CA ALA A 130 -4.47 4.81 -3.25
C ALA A 130 -3.58 6.03 -3.41
N ILE A 131 -2.25 5.87 -3.45
CA ILE A 131 -1.30 6.97 -3.72
C ILE A 131 -1.42 7.46 -5.17
N LYS A 132 -1.32 6.55 -6.15
CA LYS A 132 -1.12 6.93 -7.56
C LYS A 132 -2.39 7.42 -8.24
N ILE A 133 -3.52 6.78 -7.95
CA ILE A 133 -4.79 6.98 -8.65
C ILE A 133 -5.76 7.80 -7.80
N ASP A 134 -6.05 7.33 -6.58
CA ASP A 134 -7.10 7.92 -5.75
C ASP A 134 -6.63 9.21 -5.06
N LYS A 135 -5.30 9.41 -4.93
CA LYS A 135 -4.69 10.51 -4.16
C LYS A 135 -5.13 10.53 -2.69
N ASP A 136 -5.40 9.35 -2.14
CA ASP A 136 -5.91 9.13 -0.78
C ASP A 136 -4.81 8.58 0.12
N ALA A 137 -4.15 9.47 0.85
CA ALA A 137 -3.06 9.15 1.77
C ALA A 137 -3.53 8.29 2.96
N GLU A 138 -4.75 8.49 3.45
CA GLU A 138 -5.28 7.75 4.61
C GLU A 138 -5.54 6.29 4.24
N THR A 139 -6.21 6.04 3.11
CA THR A 139 -6.41 4.67 2.60
C THR A 139 -5.08 4.02 2.28
N ALA A 140 -4.12 4.75 1.69
CA ALA A 140 -2.78 4.22 1.41
C ALA A 140 -2.09 3.71 2.68
N MET A 141 -2.08 4.52 3.75
CA MET A 141 -1.51 4.13 5.05
C MET A 141 -2.21 2.92 5.63
N LYS A 142 -3.56 2.89 5.65
CA LYS A 142 -4.33 1.75 6.18
C LYS A 142 -3.99 0.44 5.46
N MET A 143 -3.89 0.48 4.13
CA MET A 143 -3.57 -0.71 3.33
C MET A 143 -2.14 -1.15 3.54
N PHE A 144 -1.20 -0.20 3.62
CA PHE A 144 0.19 -0.52 3.87
C PHE A 144 0.44 -1.10 5.27
N GLU A 145 -0.25 -0.60 6.30
CA GLU A 145 -0.19 -1.19 7.64
C GLU A 145 -0.71 -2.64 7.68
N LYS A 146 -1.77 -2.95 6.94
CA LYS A 146 -2.24 -4.34 6.78
C LYS A 146 -1.21 -5.23 6.09
N TYR A 147 -0.53 -4.74 5.07
CA TYR A 147 0.60 -5.43 4.44
C TYR A 147 1.71 -5.73 5.46
N LYS A 148 2.18 -4.71 6.20
CA LYS A 148 3.25 -4.85 7.20
C LYS A 148 2.92 -5.84 8.33
N GLN A 149 1.64 -5.90 8.73
CA GLN A 149 1.19 -6.85 9.75
C GLN A 149 1.11 -8.29 9.25
N LEU A 150 0.98 -8.49 7.94
CA LEU A 150 0.72 -9.81 7.38
C LEU A 150 1.97 -10.46 6.78
N ILE A 151 2.82 -9.68 6.11
CA ILE A 151 3.94 -10.21 5.33
C ILE A 151 5.01 -10.91 6.18
N PRO A 152 5.37 -10.48 7.41
CA PRO A 152 6.37 -11.19 8.21
C PRO A 152 5.96 -12.62 8.57
N LEU A 153 4.65 -12.85 8.72
CA LEU A 153 4.11 -14.19 8.95
C LEU A 153 4.12 -15.02 7.66
N ALA A 154 3.74 -14.41 6.55
CA ALA A 154 3.54 -15.10 5.27
C ALA A 154 4.83 -15.37 4.52
N ASN A 155 5.75 -14.41 4.51
CA ASN A 155 7.07 -14.49 3.88
C ASN A 155 8.12 -13.77 4.74
N PRO A 156 8.76 -14.46 5.69
CA PRO A 156 9.77 -13.85 6.57
C PRO A 156 11.02 -13.35 5.83
N ASN A 157 11.23 -13.74 4.57
CA ASN A 157 12.39 -13.34 3.76
C ASN A 157 12.10 -12.09 2.90
N GLU A 158 10.89 -11.53 2.94
CA GLU A 158 10.58 -10.30 2.23
C GLU A 158 11.37 -9.13 2.83
N ASP A 159 12.00 -8.34 1.97
CA ASP A 159 12.68 -7.10 2.39
C ASP A 159 11.66 -5.99 2.68
N ILE A 160 11.09 -6.04 3.88
CA ILE A 160 10.10 -5.05 4.33
C ILE A 160 10.70 -3.65 4.32
N LYS A 161 11.96 -3.49 4.70
CA LYS A 161 12.64 -2.19 4.75
C LYS A 161 12.65 -1.51 3.37
N LYS A 162 12.95 -2.28 2.33
CA LYS A 162 12.90 -1.78 0.95
C LYS A 162 11.47 -1.32 0.58
N ARG A 163 10.46 -2.13 0.94
CA ARG A 163 9.04 -1.77 0.69
C ARG A 163 8.60 -0.53 1.46
N GLU A 164 9.08 -0.36 2.69
CA GLU A 164 8.83 0.83 3.49
C GLU A 164 9.43 2.08 2.83
N VAL A 165 10.68 2.02 2.40
CA VAL A 165 11.33 3.13 1.66
C VAL A 165 10.53 3.49 0.41
N GLU A 166 10.17 2.50 -0.44
CA GLU A 166 9.38 2.73 -1.66
C GLU A 166 8.03 3.38 -1.36
N PHE A 167 7.32 2.87 -0.34
CA PHE A 167 6.01 3.37 0.05
C PHE A 167 6.06 4.79 0.62
N TYR A 168 6.95 5.06 1.59
CA TYR A 168 7.04 6.37 2.23
C TYR A 168 7.56 7.45 1.29
N LEU A 169 8.47 7.11 0.36
CA LEU A 169 8.85 8.02 -0.73
C LEU A 169 7.65 8.41 -1.61
N ALA A 170 6.85 7.42 -2.01
CA ALA A 170 5.68 7.69 -2.83
C ALA A 170 4.62 8.52 -2.09
N LEU A 171 4.41 8.22 -0.81
CA LEU A 171 3.47 8.97 0.04
C LEU A 171 3.92 10.40 0.29
N ALA A 172 5.21 10.61 0.57
CA ALA A 172 5.79 11.96 0.71
C ALA A 172 5.64 12.77 -0.58
N THR A 173 5.87 12.13 -1.73
CA THR A 173 5.68 12.76 -3.04
C THR A 173 4.20 13.13 -3.27
N LEU A 174 3.26 12.30 -2.85
CA LEU A 174 1.83 12.64 -2.91
C LEU A 174 1.53 13.93 -2.13
N TYR A 175 2.00 14.04 -0.89
CA TYR A 175 1.83 15.27 -0.10
C TYR A 175 2.51 16.47 -0.77
N ASN A 176 3.73 16.32 -1.27
CA ASN A 176 4.46 17.40 -1.94
C ASN A 176 3.82 17.86 -3.26
N SER A 177 2.97 17.05 -3.88
CA SER A 177 2.29 17.37 -5.16
C SER A 177 0.93 18.06 -4.98
N GLN A 178 0.45 18.28 -3.76
CA GLN A 178 -0.81 18.99 -3.51
C GLN A 178 -0.64 20.48 -3.81
N ASP A 179 -1.63 21.06 -4.50
CA ASP A 179 -1.61 22.47 -4.85
C ASP A 179 -1.89 23.33 -3.61
N PRO A 180 -1.00 24.25 -3.23
CA PRO A 180 -1.25 25.17 -2.11
C PRO A 180 -2.44 26.12 -2.33
N GLN A 181 -2.95 26.23 -3.56
CA GLN A 181 -4.12 27.04 -3.90
C GLN A 181 -5.44 26.28 -3.79
N ASP A 182 -5.38 24.94 -3.61
CA ASP A 182 -6.59 24.16 -3.36
C ASP A 182 -7.22 24.56 -2.00
N SER A 183 -8.52 24.82 -2.01
CA SER A 183 -9.28 25.18 -0.81
C SER A 183 -9.26 24.10 0.29
N THR A 184 -8.89 22.86 -0.07
CA THR A 184 -8.71 21.73 0.85
C THR A 184 -7.26 21.57 1.33
N PHE A 185 -6.35 22.47 0.92
CA PHE A 185 -4.93 22.40 1.27
C PHE A 185 -4.73 22.53 2.78
N ASP A 186 -4.21 21.47 3.39
CA ASP A 186 -3.76 21.48 4.79
C ASP A 186 -2.40 22.16 4.89
N GLN A 187 -2.30 23.23 5.66
CA GLN A 187 -1.03 23.96 5.88
C GLN A 187 0.10 23.06 6.43
N ASN A 188 -0.25 21.93 7.02
CA ASN A 188 0.71 20.93 7.53
C ASN A 188 1.19 19.92 6.47
N VAL A 189 0.73 20.03 5.21
CA VAL A 189 1.09 19.07 4.15
C VAL A 189 2.58 19.01 3.90
N ALA A 190 3.24 20.17 3.84
CA ALA A 190 4.70 20.23 3.67
C ALA A 190 5.45 19.61 4.86
N ASP A 191 4.96 19.80 6.08
CA ASP A 191 5.57 19.19 7.28
C ASP A 191 5.37 17.69 7.31
N ARG A 192 4.21 17.19 6.86
CA ARG A 192 3.99 15.74 6.67
C ARG A 192 4.96 15.14 5.64
N ALA A 193 5.17 15.83 4.52
CA ALA A 193 6.14 15.38 3.52
C ALA A 193 7.57 15.36 4.07
N ILE A 194 7.98 16.39 4.80
CA ILE A 194 9.29 16.46 5.46
C ILE A 194 9.46 15.28 6.41
N ASN A 195 8.53 15.05 7.33
CA ASN A 195 8.60 13.95 8.29
C ASN A 195 8.73 12.57 7.60
N LEU A 196 8.01 12.36 6.48
CA LEU A 196 8.09 11.13 5.72
C LEU A 196 9.44 10.95 5.02
N TYR A 197 10.01 12.01 4.42
CA TYR A 197 11.35 11.92 3.83
C TYR A 197 12.44 11.71 4.90
N GLU A 198 12.33 12.34 6.07
CA GLU A 198 13.22 12.08 7.20
C GLU A 198 13.10 10.65 7.70
N HIS A 199 11.88 10.10 7.73
CA HIS A 199 11.68 8.70 8.05
C HIS A 199 12.34 7.78 6.99
N VAL A 200 12.23 8.09 5.70
CA VAL A 200 12.96 7.38 4.64
C VAL A 200 14.46 7.40 4.90
N LEU A 201 15.04 8.55 5.28
CA LEU A 201 16.47 8.64 5.58
C LEU A 201 16.88 7.87 6.84
N SER A 202 15.99 7.67 7.81
CA SER A 202 16.24 6.78 8.95
C SER A 202 16.30 5.31 8.54
N LEU A 203 15.58 4.92 7.49
CA LEU A 203 15.61 3.58 6.91
C LEU A 203 16.76 3.40 5.91
N ASP A 204 16.99 4.37 5.04
CA ASP A 204 18.01 4.36 3.98
C ASP A 204 18.78 5.69 3.99
N THR A 205 19.92 5.69 4.69
CA THR A 205 20.79 6.86 4.88
C THR A 205 21.45 7.37 3.60
N ASN A 206 21.35 6.63 2.49
CA ASN A 206 21.88 7.02 1.18
C ASN A 206 20.79 7.27 0.15
N ASN A 207 19.56 7.49 0.58
CA ASN A 207 18.45 7.76 -0.32
C ASN A 207 18.52 9.15 -0.95
N ALA A 208 19.13 9.23 -2.12
CA ALA A 208 19.35 10.48 -2.84
C ALA A 208 18.07 11.24 -3.19
N SER A 209 16.97 10.51 -3.45
CA SER A 209 15.66 11.13 -3.72
C SER A 209 15.10 11.83 -2.49
N ALA A 210 15.23 11.24 -1.29
CA ALA A 210 14.76 11.85 -0.05
C ALA A 210 15.58 13.11 0.27
N TYR A 211 16.89 13.07 0.11
CA TYR A 211 17.75 14.26 0.29
C TYR A 211 17.35 15.39 -0.66
N TYR A 212 17.23 15.10 -1.95
CA TYR A 212 16.82 16.11 -2.92
C TYR A 212 15.47 16.76 -2.56
N ASN A 213 14.47 15.93 -2.28
CA ASN A 213 13.12 16.43 -1.97
C ASN A 213 13.06 17.24 -0.68
N LEU A 214 13.81 16.87 0.39
CA LEU A 214 13.95 17.69 1.59
C LEU A 214 14.58 19.03 1.30
N GLY A 215 15.67 19.05 0.54
CA GLY A 215 16.31 20.29 0.10
C GLY A 215 15.36 21.21 -0.65
N ILE A 216 14.62 20.67 -1.61
CA ILE A 216 13.61 21.42 -2.39
C ILE A 216 12.46 21.92 -1.52
N LEU A 217 11.97 21.11 -0.57
CA LEU A 217 10.87 21.52 0.32
C LEU A 217 11.25 22.72 1.19
N TYR A 218 12.42 22.69 1.84
CA TYR A 218 12.90 23.81 2.63
C TYR A 218 13.21 25.04 1.78
N TYR A 219 13.82 24.84 0.59
CA TYR A 219 14.04 25.90 -0.39
C TYR A 219 12.73 26.57 -0.79
N ASN A 220 11.73 25.81 -1.18
CA ASN A 220 10.43 26.31 -1.62
C ASN A 220 9.68 27.05 -0.51
N LYS A 221 9.81 26.61 0.76
CA LYS A 221 9.27 27.35 1.91
C LYS A 221 9.90 28.74 2.02
N ALA A 222 11.22 28.84 1.89
CA ALA A 222 11.92 30.12 1.91
C ALA A 222 11.52 31.00 0.73
N ALA A 223 11.54 30.48 -0.49
CA ALA A 223 11.16 31.20 -1.69
C ALA A 223 9.71 31.70 -1.64
N SER A 224 8.78 30.89 -1.13
CA SER A 224 7.38 31.31 -0.94
C SER A 224 7.23 32.44 0.04
N LEU A 225 8.00 32.47 1.12
CA LEU A 225 7.99 33.57 2.10
C LEU A 225 8.52 34.87 1.45
N ILE A 226 9.62 34.79 0.71
CA ILE A 226 10.19 35.94 -0.01
C ILE A 226 9.16 36.49 -1.03
N ASN A 227 8.55 35.64 -1.81
CA ASN A 227 7.58 36.04 -2.83
C ASN A 227 6.28 36.65 -2.27
N LYS A 228 5.95 36.33 -1.01
CA LYS A 228 4.76 36.86 -0.33
C LYS A 228 5.10 38.03 0.64
N MET A 229 6.37 38.45 0.66
CA MET A 229 6.82 39.50 1.58
C MET A 229 6.24 40.86 1.19
N ASP A 230 5.63 41.53 2.15
CA ASP A 230 5.19 42.91 2.02
C ASP A 230 6.31 43.80 2.57
N TYR A 231 6.95 44.57 1.72
CA TYR A 231 8.04 45.46 2.08
C TYR A 231 7.56 46.78 2.66
N ASP A 232 6.26 47.07 2.70
CA ASP A 232 5.65 48.22 3.34
C ASP A 232 5.38 47.95 4.83
N GLU A 233 5.61 46.74 5.34
CA GLU A 233 5.55 46.40 6.76
C GLU A 233 6.70 47.08 7.55
N PRO A 234 6.55 47.19 8.90
CA PRO A 234 7.64 47.67 9.75
C PRO A 234 8.94 46.89 9.53
N LEU A 235 10.08 47.59 9.53
CA LEU A 235 11.40 47.02 9.20
C LEU A 235 11.80 45.84 10.09
N ASP A 236 11.41 45.86 11.36
CA ASP A 236 11.63 44.75 12.32
C ASP A 236 10.88 43.48 11.89
N VAL A 237 9.63 43.60 11.41
CA VAL A 237 8.83 42.48 10.87
C VAL A 237 9.43 41.94 9.60
N VAL A 238 9.87 42.82 8.68
CA VAL A 238 10.53 42.39 7.43
C VAL A 238 11.83 41.65 7.75
N ASN A 239 12.63 42.16 8.66
CA ASN A 239 13.90 41.54 9.10
C ASN A 239 13.65 40.14 9.72
N GLU A 240 12.64 40.00 10.59
CA GLU A 240 12.28 38.69 11.17
C GLU A 240 11.92 37.68 10.10
N LYS A 241 11.16 38.10 9.08
CA LYS A 241 10.81 37.20 7.91
C LYS A 241 12.04 36.84 7.11
N LEU A 242 12.98 37.79 6.87
CA LEU A 242 14.23 37.51 6.18
C LEU A 242 15.11 36.52 6.95
N ASP A 243 15.25 36.69 8.28
CA ASP A 243 15.99 35.78 9.13
C ASP A 243 15.38 34.37 9.08
N HIS A 244 14.04 34.27 9.04
CA HIS A 244 13.37 33.02 8.88
C HIS A 244 13.66 32.36 7.51
N CYS A 245 13.71 33.16 6.42
CA CYS A 245 14.11 32.66 5.11
C CYS A 245 15.54 32.12 5.09
N VAL A 246 16.49 32.84 5.69
CA VAL A 246 17.88 32.42 5.87
C VAL A 246 17.95 31.09 6.65
N SER A 247 17.18 30.96 7.73
CA SER A 247 17.09 29.71 8.51
C SER A 247 16.61 28.53 7.65
N LEU A 248 15.62 28.74 6.77
CA LEU A 248 15.12 27.72 5.87
C LEU A 248 16.14 27.32 4.80
N PHE A 249 16.87 28.27 4.21
CA PHE A 249 17.96 27.98 3.28
C PHE A 249 19.09 27.20 3.97
N LEU A 250 19.45 27.54 5.20
CA LEU A 250 20.43 26.79 5.99
C LEU A 250 19.96 25.35 6.29
N LYS A 251 18.66 25.15 6.49
CA LYS A 251 18.09 23.78 6.61
C LYS A 251 18.11 23.01 5.28
N ALA A 252 17.85 23.68 4.15
CA ALA A 252 17.87 23.08 2.83
C ALA A 252 19.27 22.62 2.41
N LEU A 253 20.29 23.40 2.76
CA LEU A 253 21.65 23.27 2.26
C LEU A 253 22.28 21.87 2.49
N PRO A 254 22.30 21.29 3.70
CA PRO A 254 22.93 19.99 3.94
C PRO A 254 22.24 18.85 3.13
N TYR A 255 20.94 18.91 2.96
CA TYR A 255 20.21 17.94 2.17
C TYR A 255 20.56 18.05 0.67
N MET A 256 20.61 19.29 0.15
CA MET A 256 20.94 19.53 -1.24
C MET A 256 22.39 19.16 -1.56
N LEU A 257 23.35 19.46 -0.66
CA LEU A 257 24.75 19.04 -0.80
C LEU A 257 24.89 17.51 -0.81
N LYS A 258 24.12 16.81 0.05
CA LYS A 258 24.16 15.35 0.06
C LYS A 258 23.58 14.75 -1.24
N ALA A 259 22.51 15.33 -1.79
CA ALA A 259 21.98 14.94 -3.10
C ALA A 259 23.00 15.19 -4.22
N TYR A 260 23.78 16.30 -4.14
CA TYR A 260 24.88 16.61 -5.04
C TYR A 260 25.98 15.54 -4.97
N ASP A 261 26.45 15.18 -3.78
CA ASP A 261 27.47 14.17 -3.54
C ASP A 261 27.07 12.78 -4.06
N LEU A 262 25.75 12.46 -3.97
CA LEU A 262 25.17 11.24 -4.50
C LEU A 262 24.89 11.29 -6.01
N ASN A 263 25.28 12.37 -6.67
CA ASN A 263 25.09 12.60 -8.12
C ASN A 263 23.64 12.40 -8.61
N PHE A 264 22.68 12.79 -7.78
CA PHE A 264 21.26 12.64 -8.08
C PHE A 264 20.75 13.86 -8.85
N ARG A 265 20.07 13.64 -10.00
CA ARG A 265 19.45 14.71 -10.81
C ARG A 265 20.33 15.96 -10.89
N ARG A 266 21.57 15.79 -11.35
CA ARG A 266 22.67 16.77 -11.26
C ARG A 266 22.25 18.20 -11.56
N LYS A 267 21.50 18.41 -12.63
CA LYS A 267 21.04 19.73 -13.06
C LYS A 267 20.11 20.40 -12.05
N ASP A 268 19.08 19.65 -11.61
CA ASP A 268 18.08 20.21 -10.68
C ASP A 268 18.73 20.50 -9.31
N VAL A 269 19.67 19.66 -8.88
CA VAL A 269 20.42 19.87 -7.65
C VAL A 269 21.31 21.11 -7.73
N LEU A 270 21.98 21.31 -8.87
CA LEU A 270 22.78 22.52 -9.12
C LEU A 270 21.91 23.80 -9.13
N GLU A 271 20.72 23.72 -9.77
CA GLU A 271 19.76 24.83 -9.73
C GLU A 271 19.33 25.17 -8.30
N GLY A 272 19.06 24.13 -7.49
CA GLY A 272 18.74 24.30 -6.07
C GLY A 272 19.88 24.92 -5.26
N LEU A 273 21.13 24.45 -5.45
CA LEU A 273 22.31 25.00 -4.76
C LEU A 273 22.58 26.46 -5.16
N VAL A 274 22.46 26.80 -6.43
CA VAL A 274 22.59 28.19 -6.91
C VAL A 274 21.54 29.07 -6.23
N GLY A 275 20.27 28.65 -6.15
CA GLY A 275 19.22 29.41 -5.48
C GLY A 275 19.45 29.56 -3.97
N ILE A 276 19.91 28.50 -3.30
CA ILE A 276 20.20 28.52 -1.86
C ILE A 276 21.35 29.50 -1.55
N TYR A 277 22.48 29.41 -2.27
CA TYR A 277 23.63 30.28 -2.03
C TYR A 277 23.35 31.73 -2.39
N TYR A 278 22.54 32.00 -3.44
CA TYR A 278 22.01 33.33 -3.70
C TYR A 278 21.20 33.88 -2.51
N GLY A 279 20.27 33.04 -1.96
CA GLY A 279 19.46 33.45 -0.80
C GLY A 279 20.26 33.64 0.51
N LEU A 280 21.41 32.95 0.61
CA LEU A 280 22.36 33.11 1.73
C LEU A 280 23.37 34.25 1.53
N ASN A 281 23.37 34.94 0.38
CA ASN A 281 24.33 35.95 -0.01
C ASN A 281 25.79 35.45 0.03
N ASP A 282 26.03 34.20 -0.35
CA ASP A 282 27.36 33.57 -0.46
C ASP A 282 27.80 33.58 -1.94
N ASP A 283 28.35 34.73 -2.38
CA ASP A 283 28.72 34.95 -3.77
C ASP A 283 29.77 33.96 -4.27
N GLU A 284 30.71 33.52 -3.42
CA GLU A 284 31.74 32.55 -3.83
C GLU A 284 31.13 31.22 -4.23
N LYS A 285 30.26 30.69 -3.39
CA LYS A 285 29.58 29.41 -3.66
C LYS A 285 28.54 29.53 -4.76
N TYR A 286 27.83 30.64 -4.82
CA TYR A 286 26.90 30.93 -5.91
C TYR A 286 27.60 30.84 -7.27
N GLU A 287 28.70 31.59 -7.47
CA GLU A 287 29.45 31.60 -8.75
C GLU A 287 30.03 30.22 -9.08
N LYS A 288 30.54 29.49 -8.08
CA LYS A 288 31.04 28.12 -8.25
C LYS A 288 29.97 27.21 -8.85
N TYR A 289 28.80 27.10 -8.21
CA TYR A 289 27.76 26.15 -8.64
C TYR A 289 27.03 26.63 -9.89
N LYS A 290 26.96 27.94 -10.13
CA LYS A 290 26.44 28.51 -11.36
C LYS A 290 27.32 28.18 -12.56
N ALA A 291 28.64 28.34 -12.44
CA ALA A 291 29.57 27.98 -13.51
C ALA A 291 29.46 26.48 -13.88
N GLU A 292 29.30 25.60 -12.88
CA GLU A 292 29.10 24.17 -13.11
C GLU A 292 27.77 23.88 -13.82
N LEU A 293 26.68 24.55 -13.40
CA LEU A 293 25.37 24.42 -14.03
C LEU A 293 25.39 24.88 -15.49
N ASP A 294 26.07 26.00 -15.78
CA ASP A 294 26.19 26.54 -17.13
C ASP A 294 27.04 25.62 -18.04
N ALA A 295 28.12 25.04 -17.50
CA ALA A 295 28.90 24.04 -18.21
C ALA A 295 28.06 22.79 -18.56
N LEU A 296 27.25 22.31 -17.62
CA LEU A 296 26.36 21.18 -17.85
C LEU A 296 25.31 21.48 -18.93
N LYS A 297 24.66 22.65 -18.86
CA LYS A 297 23.67 23.10 -19.86
C LYS A 297 24.27 23.26 -21.27
N ASN A 298 25.54 23.61 -21.36
CA ASN A 298 26.25 23.75 -22.65
C ASN A 298 26.64 22.40 -23.25
N SER A 299 26.90 21.38 -22.41
CA SER A 299 27.21 20.02 -22.85
C SER A 299 26.01 19.22 -23.33
N GLU A 300 24.79 19.64 -23.00
CA GLU A 300 23.51 19.02 -23.42
C GLU A 300 22.97 19.58 -24.74
N LYS A 301 23.60 20.65 -25.29
CA LYS A 301 23.27 21.23 -26.60
C LYS A 301 24.09 20.62 -27.71
#